data_59199fe1fbacf2a2a84815e9e11c1aeb
#
_entry.id   59199fe1fbacf2a2a84815e9e11c1aeb
#
_cell.length_a   1.000
_cell.length_b   1.000
_cell.length_c   1.000
_cell.angle_alpha   90.00
_cell.angle_beta   90.00
_cell.angle_gamma   90.00
#
_symmetry.space_group_name_H-M   'P 1'
#
loop_
_entity.id
_entity.type
_entity.pdbx_description
1 polymer ?
#
loop_
_entity_poly.entity_id
_entity_poly.type
_entity_poly.pdbx_seq_one_letter_code
_entity_poly.pdbx_strand_id
1 'polypeptide(L)'
;MKTTKNLILYSDFENEQLFYDFTWVMENYQNEYYNKEDVEGLFYECLKKLMELAVSHGFSGNLWHNFLAFLLVNNENAYSRACEIRGEIKGSINEVARHDFAIMKELFDFDLSVLGNYFSVDCMDALLHYEETADAGKLFNKRIRDRIAELCRHLEAAADAEEFKQAVTAFYGEFGVGKLGLHKAFRVRHTDDGAQIIPITNIAHVKLDDLVGYELAKQKLVDNTEAFVSGKEANNCLLYGDAGTGKSTSIKAIANQYYDRGLRLIEIYKHQFCDLNDVIEQIKNRNYKFIIYMDDLSFEEFEIEYKYLKAVIEGGLEKKPDNVLIYATSNRRHLIREKFSDKEEVREDMHTSDTVQEKLSLYARFGVTIYYGAPDKKEFQKIVTTLAEKYGVRLEQEELLLEANKWELAHGGLSGRTAQQFINYLLGKQ
;
A
#
# COMPACT_ATOMS: atom_id res chain seq x y z
N MET A 1 16.60 28.14 21.63
CA MET A 1 15.83 27.15 20.87
C MET A 1 14.41 27.12 21.45
N LYS A 2 13.36 27.19 20.63
CA LYS A 2 12.01 27.01 21.11
C LYS A 2 11.82 25.57 21.52
N THR A 3 11.12 25.33 22.63
CA THR A 3 10.97 23.98 23.17
C THR A 3 10.00 23.16 22.30
N THR A 4 10.36 21.94 21.97
CA THR A 4 9.49 20.99 21.22
C THR A 4 8.14 20.73 21.90
N LYS A 5 8.07 20.93 23.23
CA LYS A 5 6.83 20.91 24.02
C LYS A 5 5.79 21.95 23.58
N ASN A 6 6.17 22.94 22.75
CA ASN A 6 5.29 23.97 22.23
C ASN A 6 4.69 23.62 20.86
N LEU A 7 4.98 22.45 20.30
CA LEU A 7 4.34 21.95 19.09
C LEU A 7 2.84 21.71 19.34
N ILE A 8 2.00 22.13 18.40
CA ILE A 8 0.54 22.05 18.50
C ILE A 8 -0.04 21.00 17.56
N LEU A 9 0.30 21.07 16.27
CA LEU A 9 -0.20 20.17 15.25
C LEU A 9 0.72 18.94 15.11
N TYR A 10 2.02 19.14 15.28
CA TYR A 10 3.05 18.13 15.14
C TYR A 10 3.54 17.66 16.52
N SER A 11 2.60 17.29 17.40
CA SER A 11 2.87 16.85 18.77
C SER A 11 2.98 15.32 18.91
N ASP A 12 2.32 14.56 18.03
CA ASP A 12 2.29 13.09 18.08
C ASP A 12 3.02 12.52 16.87
N PHE A 13 4.14 11.83 17.07
CA PHE A 13 4.93 11.22 16.00
C PHE A 13 5.07 9.72 16.17
N GLU A 14 5.16 9.00 15.07
CA GLU A 14 5.75 7.66 15.07
C GLU A 14 7.24 7.78 15.46
N ASN A 15 7.69 6.97 16.42
CA ASN A 15 9.01 7.13 17.07
C ASN A 15 9.20 8.44 17.88
N GLU A 16 8.15 8.95 18.48
CA GLU A 16 8.14 10.18 19.27
C GLU A 16 9.21 10.22 20.37
N GLN A 17 9.49 9.06 21.02
CA GLN A 17 10.50 8.98 22.07
C GLN A 17 11.89 9.38 21.57
N LEU A 18 12.30 8.94 20.38
CA LEU A 18 13.59 9.37 19.79
C LEU A 18 13.61 10.87 19.52
N PHE A 19 12.51 11.42 19.00
CA PHE A 19 12.40 12.85 18.73
C PHE A 19 12.53 13.69 20.00
N TYR A 20 11.80 13.33 21.05
CA TYR A 20 11.85 14.06 22.31
C TYR A 20 13.17 13.87 23.07
N ASP A 21 13.72 12.66 23.10
CA ASP A 21 15.03 12.39 23.72
C ASP A 21 16.13 13.20 23.05
N PHE A 22 16.17 13.19 21.71
CA PHE A 22 17.21 13.87 20.97
C PHE A 22 17.11 15.40 21.11
N THR A 23 15.89 15.95 21.02
CA THR A 23 15.67 17.39 21.22
C THR A 23 15.93 17.82 22.64
N TRP A 24 15.65 16.97 23.63
CA TRP A 24 16.00 17.22 25.02
C TRP A 24 17.54 17.27 25.21
N VAL A 25 18.28 16.40 24.57
CA VAL A 25 19.76 16.46 24.58
C VAL A 25 20.24 17.77 23.95
N MET A 26 19.69 18.18 22.79
CA MET A 26 20.06 19.46 22.17
C MET A 26 19.81 20.68 23.07
N GLU A 27 18.72 20.64 23.86
CA GLU A 27 18.37 21.73 24.79
C GLU A 27 19.26 21.73 26.05
N ASN A 28 19.77 20.56 26.50
CA ASN A 28 20.31 20.40 27.84
C ASN A 28 21.78 19.93 27.89
N TYR A 29 22.47 19.74 26.78
CA TYR A 29 23.84 19.19 26.76
C TYR A 29 24.87 20.02 27.55
N GLN A 30 24.63 21.34 27.72
CA GLN A 30 25.48 22.23 28.53
C GLN A 30 24.85 22.59 29.87
N ASN A 31 23.72 22.00 30.24
CA ASN A 31 23.02 22.34 31.45
C ASN A 31 23.64 21.62 32.65
N GLU A 32 24.34 22.35 33.52
CA GLU A 32 25.02 21.83 34.69
C GLU A 32 24.12 21.16 35.74
N TYR A 33 22.80 21.33 35.62
CA TYR A 33 21.81 20.67 36.49
C TYR A 33 21.75 19.17 36.28
N TYR A 34 22.09 18.69 35.08
CA TYR A 34 22.02 17.26 34.70
C TYR A 34 23.45 16.66 34.76
N ASN A 35 23.53 15.38 35.15
CA ASN A 35 24.77 14.64 35.08
C ASN A 35 25.22 14.48 33.62
N LYS A 36 26.45 14.89 33.31
CA LYS A 36 27.00 14.80 31.95
C LYS A 36 26.98 13.37 31.41
N GLU A 37 27.29 12.36 32.23
CA GLU A 37 27.33 10.95 31.83
C GLU A 37 25.92 10.45 31.42
N ASP A 38 24.86 10.89 32.11
CA ASP A 38 23.47 10.51 31.78
C ASP A 38 23.03 11.16 30.47
N VAL A 39 23.38 12.43 30.22
CA VAL A 39 23.05 13.12 28.96
C VAL A 39 23.83 12.51 27.80
N GLU A 40 25.10 12.18 28.01
CA GLU A 40 25.93 11.49 27.03
C GLU A 40 25.39 10.10 26.71
N GLY A 41 25.02 9.33 27.73
CA GLY A 41 24.37 8.01 27.52
C GLY A 41 23.11 8.08 26.68
N LEU A 42 22.24 9.05 26.97
CA LEU A 42 21.02 9.28 26.17
C LEU A 42 21.34 9.70 24.73
N PHE A 43 22.39 10.52 24.54
CA PHE A 43 22.85 10.91 23.21
C PHE A 43 23.28 9.69 22.38
N TYR A 44 24.09 8.78 22.95
CA TYR A 44 24.50 7.56 22.26
C TYR A 44 23.31 6.63 21.94
N GLU A 45 22.30 6.54 22.81
CA GLU A 45 21.06 5.80 22.52
C GLU A 45 20.31 6.40 21.35
N CYS A 46 20.23 7.72 21.25
CA CYS A 46 19.63 8.42 20.12
C CYS A 46 20.39 8.15 18.81
N LEU A 47 21.73 8.21 18.83
CA LEU A 47 22.55 7.89 17.67
C LEU A 47 22.32 6.45 17.18
N LYS A 48 22.26 5.49 18.12
CA LYS A 48 21.95 4.09 17.80
C LYS A 48 20.60 3.96 17.09
N LYS A 49 19.54 4.59 17.63
CA LYS A 49 18.20 4.56 17.03
C LYS A 49 18.16 5.21 15.64
N LEU A 50 18.88 6.32 15.43
CA LEU A 50 19.03 6.94 14.11
C LEU A 50 19.69 6.00 13.09
N MET A 51 20.73 5.27 13.50
CA MET A 51 21.40 4.27 12.66
C MET A 51 20.48 3.10 12.31
N GLU A 52 19.69 2.60 13.27
CA GLU A 52 18.69 1.54 13.02
C GLU A 52 17.62 2.00 12.02
N LEU A 53 17.15 3.26 12.14
CA LEU A 53 16.23 3.86 11.17
C LEU A 53 16.88 4.05 9.79
N ALA A 54 18.15 4.47 9.73
CA ALA A 54 18.87 4.63 8.48
C ALA A 54 18.94 3.31 7.70
N VAL A 55 19.31 2.21 8.36
CA VAL A 55 19.36 0.88 7.75
C VAL A 55 17.98 0.39 7.31
N SER A 56 16.95 0.56 8.16
CA SER A 56 15.59 0.07 7.88
C SER A 56 14.84 0.86 6.82
N HIS A 57 15.18 2.13 6.60
CA HIS A 57 14.52 3.03 5.65
C HIS A 57 15.42 3.45 4.47
N GLY A 58 16.72 3.13 4.54
CA GLY A 58 17.71 3.48 3.52
C GLY A 58 18.03 4.97 3.48
N PHE A 59 18.12 5.62 4.64
CA PHE A 59 18.51 7.01 4.70
C PHE A 59 19.99 7.19 4.31
N SER A 60 20.30 8.32 3.70
CA SER A 60 21.67 8.71 3.35
C SER A 60 21.86 10.22 3.55
N GLY A 61 23.10 10.66 3.74
CA GLY A 61 23.42 12.05 4.11
C GLY A 61 23.21 12.32 5.59
N ASN A 62 22.68 13.47 5.96
CA ASN A 62 22.43 13.84 7.36
C ASN A 62 21.25 13.03 7.92
N LEU A 63 21.54 12.12 8.85
CA LEU A 63 20.51 11.21 9.40
C LEU A 63 19.46 11.94 10.24
N TRP A 64 19.82 13.03 10.91
CA TRP A 64 18.86 13.85 11.65
C TRP A 64 17.87 14.55 10.72
N HIS A 65 18.36 15.13 9.60
CA HIS A 65 17.50 15.74 8.59
C HIS A 65 16.55 14.73 7.97
N ASN A 66 17.05 13.55 7.62
CA ASN A 66 16.22 12.47 7.10
C ASN A 66 15.16 12.02 8.11
N PHE A 67 15.53 11.92 9.38
CA PHE A 67 14.58 11.57 10.44
C PHE A 67 13.48 12.63 10.61
N LEU A 68 13.81 13.91 10.63
CA LEU A 68 12.82 14.99 10.69
C LEU A 68 11.89 14.98 9.45
N ALA A 69 12.45 14.80 8.26
CA ALA A 69 11.66 14.65 7.04
C ALA A 69 10.71 13.43 7.12
N PHE A 70 11.21 12.30 7.62
CA PHE A 70 10.42 11.08 7.86
C PHE A 70 9.26 11.34 8.84
N LEU A 71 9.51 12.04 9.94
CA LEU A 71 8.46 12.39 10.90
C LEU A 71 7.37 13.25 10.25
N LEU A 72 7.74 14.27 9.49
CA LEU A 72 6.80 15.16 8.81
C LEU A 72 5.95 14.40 7.78
N VAL A 73 6.56 13.54 6.99
CA VAL A 73 5.88 12.74 5.96
C VAL A 73 4.85 11.78 6.57
N ASN A 74 5.12 11.24 7.76
CA ASN A 74 4.26 10.26 8.43
C ASN A 74 3.24 10.89 9.39
N ASN A 75 3.35 12.18 9.71
CA ASN A 75 2.46 12.84 10.68
C ASN A 75 1.11 13.21 10.08
N GLU A 76 0.08 12.44 10.41
CA GLU A 76 -1.31 12.70 10.01
C GLU A 76 -2.02 13.60 11.03
N ASN A 77 -2.03 14.89 10.80
CA ASN A 77 -2.74 15.90 11.62
C ASN A 77 -3.78 16.68 10.80
N ALA A 78 -4.47 17.63 11.44
CA ALA A 78 -5.48 18.43 10.77
C ALA A 78 -4.94 19.26 9.60
N TYR A 79 -3.71 19.78 9.70
CA TYR A 79 -3.06 20.55 8.64
C TYR A 79 -2.62 19.63 7.49
N SER A 80 -1.89 18.58 7.78
CA SER A 80 -1.34 17.67 6.76
C SER A 80 -2.43 17.00 5.93
N ARG A 81 -3.53 16.57 6.57
CA ARG A 81 -4.71 16.02 5.87
C ARG A 81 -5.45 17.06 5.02
N ALA A 82 -5.56 18.30 5.50
CA ALA A 82 -6.18 19.35 4.71
C ALA A 82 -5.35 19.71 3.47
N CYS A 83 -4.01 19.72 3.59
CA CYS A 83 -3.09 19.91 2.47
C CYS A 83 -3.13 18.75 1.47
N GLU A 84 -3.25 17.50 1.94
CA GLU A 84 -3.45 16.32 1.07
C GLU A 84 -4.69 16.49 0.17
N ILE A 85 -5.78 17.01 0.71
CA ILE A 85 -7.07 17.11 0.00
C ILE A 85 -7.13 18.32 -0.93
N ARG A 86 -6.56 19.46 -0.51
CA ARG A 86 -6.75 20.76 -1.16
C ARG A 86 -5.47 21.43 -1.67
N GLY A 87 -4.31 20.81 -1.42
CA GLY A 87 -3.02 21.46 -1.62
C GLY A 87 -2.83 22.59 -0.61
N GLU A 88 -2.38 23.75 -1.06
CA GLU A 88 -2.22 24.91 -0.20
C GLU A 88 -3.58 25.38 0.34
N ILE A 89 -3.70 25.43 1.67
CA ILE A 89 -4.92 25.83 2.36
C ILE A 89 -4.83 27.25 2.92
N LYS A 90 -5.98 27.92 2.99
CA LYS A 90 -6.11 29.28 3.57
C LYS A 90 -6.80 29.20 4.93
N GLY A 91 -6.49 30.15 5.81
CA GLY A 91 -7.14 30.28 7.11
C GLY A 91 -6.20 30.17 8.30
N SER A 92 -6.74 30.29 9.51
CA SER A 92 -5.98 30.39 10.77
C SER A 92 -5.11 29.17 11.08
N ILE A 93 -5.44 28.00 10.54
CA ILE A 93 -4.61 26.80 10.71
C ILE A 93 -3.20 26.97 10.13
N ASN A 94 -3.02 27.87 9.13
CA ASN A 94 -1.71 28.19 8.58
C ASN A 94 -0.82 28.95 9.58
N GLU A 95 -1.42 29.75 10.47
CA GLU A 95 -0.65 30.46 11.50
C GLU A 95 -0.14 29.47 12.54
N VAL A 96 -0.97 28.49 12.93
CA VAL A 96 -0.60 27.40 13.82
C VAL A 96 0.49 26.53 13.18
N ALA A 97 0.32 26.16 11.91
CA ALA A 97 1.31 25.41 11.16
C ALA A 97 2.63 26.18 11.03
N ARG A 98 2.59 27.49 10.76
CA ARG A 98 3.80 28.33 10.72
C ARG A 98 4.53 28.36 12.05
N HIS A 99 3.78 28.38 13.17
CA HIS A 99 4.38 28.28 14.51
C HIS A 99 5.19 26.98 14.66
N ASP A 100 4.58 25.83 14.32
CA ASP A 100 5.24 24.53 14.45
C ASP A 100 6.40 24.38 13.47
N PHE A 101 6.24 24.81 12.21
CA PHE A 101 7.33 24.78 11.22
C PHE A 101 8.49 25.69 11.58
N ALA A 102 8.26 26.78 12.32
CA ALA A 102 9.36 27.60 12.85
C ALA A 102 10.19 26.82 13.87
N ILE A 103 9.54 26.00 14.72
CA ILE A 103 10.25 25.12 15.66
C ILE A 103 10.98 24.00 14.90
N MET A 104 10.32 23.35 13.94
CA MET A 104 10.93 22.29 13.12
C MET A 104 12.13 22.80 12.33
N LYS A 105 12.07 24.02 11.79
CA LYS A 105 13.19 24.65 11.07
C LYS A 105 14.37 24.92 12.01
N GLU A 106 14.14 25.43 13.24
CA GLU A 106 15.22 25.59 14.23
C GLU A 106 15.90 24.24 14.56
N LEU A 107 15.13 23.15 14.66
CA LEU A 107 15.66 21.80 14.89
C LEU A 107 16.44 21.27 13.68
N PHE A 108 15.96 21.57 12.48
CA PHE A 108 16.59 21.16 11.23
C PHE A 108 17.92 21.88 11.01
N ASP A 109 17.99 23.16 11.34
CA ASP A 109 19.21 23.99 11.21
C ASP A 109 20.22 23.81 12.35
N PHE A 110 19.89 23.02 13.36
CA PHE A 110 20.79 22.79 14.47
C PHE A 110 22.04 22.01 14.02
N ASP A 111 23.22 22.58 14.24
CA ASP A 111 24.50 21.94 13.91
C ASP A 111 24.84 20.84 14.90
N LEU A 112 24.60 19.60 14.53
CA LEU A 112 24.88 18.42 15.35
C LEU A 112 26.38 18.23 15.63
N SER A 113 27.27 18.84 14.85
CA SER A 113 28.71 18.75 15.10
C SER A 113 29.09 19.33 16.49
N VAL A 114 28.30 20.28 17.00
CA VAL A 114 28.44 20.84 18.33
C VAL A 114 28.31 19.78 19.42
N LEU A 115 27.31 18.87 19.29
CA LEU A 115 27.12 17.75 20.22
C LEU A 115 28.25 16.73 20.10
N GLY A 116 28.64 16.39 18.86
CA GLY A 116 29.76 15.50 18.58
C GLY A 116 31.04 15.98 19.23
N ASN A 117 31.34 17.27 19.10
CA ASN A 117 32.51 17.89 19.74
C ASN A 117 32.40 17.91 21.29
N TYR A 118 31.24 18.23 21.84
CA TYR A 118 31.00 18.30 23.26
C TYR A 118 31.15 16.94 23.97
N PHE A 119 30.67 15.88 23.36
CA PHE A 119 30.73 14.51 23.86
C PHE A 119 31.91 13.71 23.29
N SER A 120 32.76 14.32 22.48
CA SER A 120 33.94 13.70 21.86
C SER A 120 33.63 12.44 21.05
N VAL A 121 32.57 12.52 20.21
CA VAL A 121 32.13 11.41 19.35
C VAL A 121 32.92 11.42 18.04
N ASP A 122 33.88 10.52 17.89
CA ASP A 122 34.78 10.45 16.74
C ASP A 122 34.10 10.12 15.41
N CYS A 123 32.95 9.41 15.47
CA CYS A 123 32.22 8.99 14.27
C CYS A 123 31.08 9.96 13.86
N MET A 124 31.04 11.18 14.41
CA MET A 124 29.94 12.11 14.14
C MET A 124 29.82 12.49 12.66
N ASP A 125 30.94 12.61 11.97
CA ASP A 125 30.99 12.89 10.53
C ASP A 125 30.28 11.80 9.69
N ALA A 126 30.39 10.53 10.10
CA ALA A 126 29.71 9.43 9.46
C ALA A 126 28.18 9.48 9.61
N LEU A 127 27.64 10.15 10.64
CA LEU A 127 26.21 10.35 10.84
C LEU A 127 25.66 11.54 10.04
N LEU A 128 26.51 12.55 9.84
CA LEU A 128 26.18 13.73 9.05
C LEU A 128 26.28 13.48 7.54
N HIS A 129 27.15 12.53 7.13
CA HIS A 129 27.41 12.16 5.75
C HIS A 129 27.24 10.65 5.54
N TYR A 130 26.17 10.08 6.08
CA TYR A 130 25.95 8.65 6.04
C TYR A 130 25.79 8.11 4.62
N GLU A 131 26.60 7.11 4.28
CA GLU A 131 26.53 6.41 3.01
C GLU A 131 25.95 5.00 3.21
N GLU A 132 24.87 4.72 2.48
CA GLU A 132 24.27 3.39 2.49
C GLU A 132 25.11 2.41 1.66
N THR A 133 25.25 1.16 2.14
CA THR A 133 25.85 0.09 1.36
C THR A 133 24.92 -0.34 0.23
N ALA A 134 25.45 -0.43 -0.99
CA ALA A 134 24.70 -0.67 -2.24
C ALA A 134 23.79 -1.93 -2.25
N ASP A 135 24.02 -2.89 -1.35
CA ASP A 135 23.27 -4.17 -1.27
C ASP A 135 22.03 -4.12 -0.36
N ALA A 136 21.80 -3.07 0.39
CA ALA A 136 20.68 -2.96 1.34
C ALA A 136 19.30 -2.78 0.68
N GLY A 137 19.21 -2.66 -0.62
CA GLY A 137 17.97 -2.44 -1.37
C GLY A 137 16.88 -3.52 -1.28
N LYS A 138 17.10 -4.57 -0.46
CA LYS A 138 16.09 -5.58 -0.12
C LYS A 138 15.34 -5.28 1.18
N LEU A 139 15.82 -4.34 2.00
CA LEU A 139 15.32 -4.09 3.35
C LEU A 139 14.25 -2.99 3.38
N PHE A 140 14.20 -2.09 2.40
CA PHE A 140 13.29 -0.95 2.38
C PHE A 140 12.69 -0.66 1.00
N ASN A 141 11.65 0.16 0.99
CA ASN A 141 11.00 0.61 -0.25
C ASN A 141 11.75 1.80 -0.85
N LYS A 142 12.51 1.57 -1.92
CA LYS A 142 13.33 2.58 -2.59
C LYS A 142 12.55 3.85 -2.94
N ARG A 143 11.32 3.72 -3.41
CA ARG A 143 10.51 4.87 -3.79
C ARG A 143 10.11 5.74 -2.61
N ILE A 144 9.78 5.14 -1.46
CA ILE A 144 9.46 5.89 -0.23
C ILE A 144 10.71 6.62 0.23
N ARG A 145 11.85 5.94 0.26
CA ARG A 145 13.16 6.55 0.56
C ARG A 145 13.43 7.74 -0.34
N ASP A 146 13.31 7.56 -1.66
CA ASP A 146 13.63 8.61 -2.65
C ASP A 146 12.76 9.85 -2.47
N ARG A 147 11.47 9.68 -2.12
CA ARG A 147 10.56 10.78 -1.79
C ARG A 147 10.94 11.51 -0.49
N ILE A 148 11.31 10.77 0.55
CA ILE A 148 11.78 11.35 1.82
C ILE A 148 13.08 12.11 1.58
N ALA A 149 14.02 11.54 0.83
CA ALA A 149 15.28 12.19 0.47
C ALA A 149 15.08 13.44 -0.41
N GLU A 150 14.08 13.45 -1.29
CA GLU A 150 13.71 14.62 -2.08
C GLU A 150 13.15 15.74 -1.20
N LEU A 151 12.21 15.40 -0.29
CA LEU A 151 11.72 16.36 0.69
C LEU A 151 12.88 16.89 1.55
N CYS A 152 13.75 16.03 2.07
CA CYS A 152 14.91 16.43 2.88
C CYS A 152 15.76 17.49 2.17
N ARG A 153 16.09 17.30 0.89
CA ARG A 153 16.83 18.29 0.08
C ARG A 153 16.10 19.63 -0.07
N HIS A 154 14.77 19.61 -0.22
CA HIS A 154 13.99 20.84 -0.27
C HIS A 154 13.98 21.57 1.07
N LEU A 155 13.94 20.81 2.18
CA LEU A 155 14.01 21.37 3.54
C LEU A 155 15.39 21.95 3.86
N GLU A 156 16.47 21.33 3.37
CA GLU A 156 17.83 21.85 3.48
C GLU A 156 18.01 23.16 2.70
N ALA A 157 17.37 23.29 1.56
CA ALA A 157 17.43 24.48 0.71
C ALA A 157 16.57 25.65 1.22
N ALA A 158 15.60 25.38 2.10
CA ALA A 158 14.68 26.41 2.62
C ALA A 158 15.42 27.43 3.48
N ALA A 159 15.32 28.71 3.12
CA ALA A 159 16.00 29.80 3.82
C ALA A 159 15.31 30.16 5.15
N ASP A 160 13.99 29.99 5.23
CA ASP A 160 13.21 30.33 6.40
C ASP A 160 12.05 29.34 6.69
N ALA A 161 11.31 29.59 7.76
CA ALA A 161 10.18 28.74 8.16
C ALA A 161 9.01 28.76 7.15
N GLU A 162 8.87 29.82 6.34
CA GLU A 162 7.81 29.88 5.34
C GLU A 162 8.16 29.00 4.12
N GLU A 163 9.41 29.06 3.63
CA GLU A 163 9.88 28.17 2.56
C GLU A 163 9.86 26.70 3.02
N PHE A 164 10.26 26.44 4.28
CA PHE A 164 10.18 25.12 4.89
C PHE A 164 8.74 24.59 4.89
N LYS A 165 7.78 25.40 5.34
CA LYS A 165 6.34 25.08 5.29
C LYS A 165 5.85 24.82 3.88
N GLN A 166 6.27 25.64 2.90
CA GLN A 166 5.87 25.49 1.50
C GLN A 166 6.37 24.15 0.92
N ALA A 167 7.60 23.75 1.20
CA ALA A 167 8.14 22.46 0.79
C ALA A 167 7.32 21.29 1.33
N VAL A 168 7.01 21.31 2.64
CA VAL A 168 6.18 20.27 3.26
C VAL A 168 4.75 20.27 2.70
N THR A 169 4.15 21.45 2.52
CA THR A 169 2.79 21.59 1.96
C THR A 169 2.70 21.05 0.54
N ALA A 170 3.70 21.38 -0.32
CA ALA A 170 3.78 20.86 -1.68
C ALA A 170 3.89 19.33 -1.69
N PHE A 171 4.72 18.78 -0.81
CA PHE A 171 4.84 17.32 -0.63
C PHE A 171 3.51 16.67 -0.28
N TYR A 172 2.75 17.23 0.69
CA TYR A 172 1.44 16.68 1.06
C TYR A 172 0.42 16.76 -0.08
N GLY A 173 0.45 17.83 -0.85
CA GLY A 173 -0.44 17.99 -2.01
C GLY A 173 -0.14 17.01 -3.15
N GLU A 174 1.14 16.68 -3.36
CA GLU A 174 1.60 15.81 -4.44
C GLU A 174 1.55 14.32 -4.06
N PHE A 175 2.09 13.96 -2.89
CA PHE A 175 2.28 12.56 -2.49
C PHE A 175 1.34 12.11 -1.38
N GLY A 176 0.67 13.04 -0.72
CA GLY A 176 -0.16 12.79 0.45
C GLY A 176 0.63 12.63 1.75
N VAL A 177 -0.04 12.20 2.81
CA VAL A 177 0.53 12.08 4.15
C VAL A 177 0.32 10.70 4.74
N GLY A 178 1.27 10.28 5.57
CA GLY A 178 1.20 9.06 6.34
C GLY A 178 1.23 7.79 5.48
N LYS A 179 0.83 6.69 6.08
CA LYS A 179 0.86 5.37 5.43
C LYS A 179 0.07 5.33 4.12
N LEU A 180 -1.09 6.01 4.04
CA LEU A 180 -1.92 6.02 2.84
C LEU A 180 -1.30 6.81 1.68
N GLY A 181 -0.50 7.83 1.96
CA GLY A 181 0.29 8.56 0.95
C GLY A 181 1.42 7.72 0.38
N LEU A 182 2.15 7.04 1.25
CA LEU A 182 3.41 6.39 0.90
C LEU A 182 3.27 4.98 0.31
N HIS A 183 2.23 4.23 0.66
CA HIS A 183 2.09 2.82 0.28
C HIS A 183 0.97 2.59 -0.74
N LYS A 184 1.15 1.56 -1.59
CA LYS A 184 0.22 1.18 -2.66
C LYS A 184 -0.90 0.28 -2.19
N ALA A 185 -0.56 -0.64 -1.28
CA ALA A 185 -1.49 -1.65 -0.81
C ALA A 185 -1.37 -1.88 0.69
N PHE A 186 -2.47 -2.36 1.22
CA PHE A 186 -2.70 -2.53 2.64
C PHE A 186 -3.42 -3.84 2.88
N ARG A 187 -3.34 -4.30 4.12
CA ARG A 187 -4.18 -5.38 4.66
C ARG A 187 -4.88 -4.89 5.91
N VAL A 188 -5.95 -5.54 6.25
CA VAL A 188 -6.70 -5.27 7.49
C VAL A 188 -6.18 -6.18 8.60
N ARG A 189 -6.09 -5.64 9.81
CA ARG A 189 -5.86 -6.40 11.04
C ARG A 189 -6.96 -6.02 12.02
N HIS A 190 -7.64 -7.02 12.55
CA HIS A 190 -8.57 -6.83 13.66
C HIS A 190 -7.79 -6.61 14.96
N THR A 191 -8.18 -5.62 15.76
CA THR A 191 -7.63 -5.33 17.09
C THR A 191 -8.78 -5.08 18.06
N ASP A 192 -8.49 -5.07 19.36
CA ASP A 192 -9.50 -4.79 20.39
C ASP A 192 -10.12 -3.38 20.23
N ASP A 193 -9.39 -2.45 19.63
CA ASP A 193 -9.83 -1.07 19.35
C ASP A 193 -10.50 -0.92 17.97
N GLY A 194 -10.73 -2.01 17.23
CA GLY A 194 -11.33 -2.03 15.89
C GLY A 194 -10.36 -2.41 14.77
N ALA A 195 -10.75 -2.15 13.52
CA ALA A 195 -9.96 -2.49 12.34
C ALA A 195 -8.78 -1.54 12.13
N GLN A 196 -7.59 -2.08 11.94
CA GLN A 196 -6.40 -1.33 11.55
C GLN A 196 -5.99 -1.61 10.11
N ILE A 197 -5.75 -0.56 9.32
CA ILE A 197 -5.20 -0.63 7.97
C ILE A 197 -3.67 -0.61 8.08
N ILE A 198 -3.01 -1.71 7.65
CA ILE A 198 -1.55 -1.90 7.77
C ILE A 198 -0.93 -1.95 6.37
N PRO A 199 0.16 -1.21 6.09
CA PRO A 199 0.79 -1.24 4.78
C PRO A 199 1.42 -2.60 4.45
N ILE A 200 1.33 -2.98 3.18
CA ILE A 200 2.07 -4.08 2.59
C ILE A 200 3.29 -3.49 1.90
N THR A 201 4.48 -3.72 2.45
CA THR A 201 5.73 -3.12 1.98
C THR A 201 6.27 -3.79 0.71
N ASN A 202 6.04 -5.09 0.55
CA ASN A 202 6.56 -5.87 -0.56
C ASN A 202 5.42 -6.41 -1.43
N ILE A 203 5.04 -5.64 -2.45
CA ILE A 203 4.05 -6.04 -3.44
C ILE A 203 4.78 -6.49 -4.69
N ALA A 204 4.29 -7.59 -5.31
CA ALA A 204 4.81 -8.05 -6.58
C ALA A 204 4.72 -6.95 -7.65
N HIS A 205 5.85 -6.61 -8.27
CA HIS A 205 5.92 -5.66 -9.39
C HIS A 205 5.42 -6.34 -10.66
N VAL A 206 4.09 -6.48 -10.79
CA VAL A 206 3.43 -7.09 -11.95
C VAL A 206 2.81 -5.97 -12.79
N LYS A 207 2.92 -6.08 -14.11
CA LYS A 207 2.23 -5.22 -15.09
C LYS A 207 1.16 -6.04 -15.80
N LEU A 208 0.13 -5.36 -16.35
CA LEU A 208 -0.89 -6.04 -17.16
C LEU A 208 -0.30 -6.71 -18.41
N ASP A 209 0.78 -6.17 -18.97
CA ASP A 209 1.49 -6.74 -20.11
C ASP A 209 2.24 -8.04 -19.77
N ASP A 210 2.52 -8.28 -18.48
CA ASP A 210 3.09 -9.54 -18.02
C ASP A 210 2.10 -10.72 -18.13
N LEU A 211 0.81 -10.42 -18.21
CA LEU A 211 -0.25 -11.38 -18.39
C LEU A 211 -0.53 -11.59 -19.89
N VAL A 212 -0.06 -12.68 -20.43
CA VAL A 212 -0.25 -13.03 -21.84
C VAL A 212 -1.68 -13.46 -22.11
N GLY A 213 -2.30 -12.90 -23.14
CA GLY A 213 -3.72 -13.13 -23.47
C GLY A 213 -4.68 -12.27 -22.65
N TYR A 214 -5.96 -12.63 -22.70
CA TYR A 214 -7.06 -11.97 -21.95
C TYR A 214 -7.27 -10.50 -22.29
N GLU A 215 -6.99 -10.06 -23.52
CA GLU A 215 -7.00 -8.65 -23.91
C GLU A 215 -8.35 -7.96 -23.62
N LEU A 216 -9.47 -8.62 -23.97
CA LEU A 216 -10.81 -8.08 -23.68
C LEU A 216 -11.11 -8.00 -22.17
N ALA A 217 -10.64 -8.96 -21.40
CA ALA A 217 -10.81 -8.97 -19.95
C ALA A 217 -9.98 -7.85 -19.30
N LYS A 218 -8.72 -7.71 -19.72
CA LYS A 218 -7.83 -6.63 -19.27
C LYS A 218 -8.40 -5.27 -19.62
N GLN A 219 -8.90 -5.08 -20.85
CA GLN A 219 -9.47 -3.82 -21.29
C GLN A 219 -10.70 -3.42 -20.44
N LYS A 220 -11.63 -4.34 -20.18
CA LYS A 220 -12.79 -4.07 -19.30
C LYS A 220 -12.39 -3.68 -17.89
N LEU A 221 -11.35 -4.31 -17.34
CA LEU A 221 -10.83 -4.00 -16.02
C LEU A 221 -10.19 -2.61 -16.01
N VAL A 222 -9.40 -2.30 -17.03
CA VAL A 222 -8.76 -0.99 -17.22
C VAL A 222 -9.81 0.11 -17.38
N ASP A 223 -10.80 -0.07 -18.25
CA ASP A 223 -11.84 0.94 -18.52
C ASP A 223 -12.61 1.31 -17.24
N ASN A 224 -13.01 0.31 -16.44
CA ASN A 224 -13.70 0.55 -15.18
C ASN A 224 -12.79 1.24 -14.15
N THR A 225 -11.52 0.84 -14.06
CA THR A 225 -10.56 1.46 -13.14
C THR A 225 -10.17 2.87 -13.58
N GLU A 226 -10.00 3.10 -14.87
CA GLU A 226 -9.73 4.42 -15.45
C GLU A 226 -10.86 5.41 -15.15
N ALA A 227 -12.11 4.98 -15.34
CA ALA A 227 -13.28 5.80 -14.99
C ALA A 227 -13.25 6.17 -13.49
N PHE A 228 -12.99 5.20 -12.62
CA PHE A 228 -12.92 5.39 -11.17
C PHE A 228 -11.83 6.38 -10.76
N VAL A 229 -10.61 6.18 -11.23
CA VAL A 229 -9.46 7.03 -10.89
C VAL A 229 -9.63 8.45 -11.44
N SER A 230 -10.30 8.59 -12.59
CA SER A 230 -10.63 9.88 -13.20
C SER A 230 -11.82 10.59 -12.52
N GLY A 231 -12.37 10.04 -11.44
CA GLY A 231 -13.50 10.63 -10.69
C GLY A 231 -14.86 10.48 -11.37
N LYS A 232 -14.96 9.61 -12.38
CA LYS A 232 -16.24 9.26 -13.02
C LYS A 232 -16.93 8.11 -12.26
N GLU A 233 -18.21 7.93 -12.52
CA GLU A 233 -18.94 6.77 -11.99
C GLU A 233 -18.33 5.48 -12.51
N ALA A 234 -18.11 4.52 -11.59
CA ALA A 234 -17.57 3.21 -11.88
C ALA A 234 -18.20 2.17 -10.95
N ASN A 235 -18.06 0.90 -11.31
CA ASN A 235 -18.76 -0.19 -10.65
C ASN A 235 -17.82 -1.07 -9.83
N ASN A 236 -18.39 -1.76 -8.84
CA ASN A 236 -17.73 -2.91 -8.24
C ASN A 236 -17.48 -3.97 -9.32
N CYS A 237 -16.34 -4.67 -9.22
CA CYS A 237 -15.88 -5.58 -10.26
C CYS A 237 -15.67 -6.99 -9.72
N LEU A 238 -16.20 -7.99 -10.40
CA LEU A 238 -15.97 -9.40 -10.12
C LEU A 238 -15.21 -10.06 -11.28
N LEU A 239 -13.99 -10.54 -11.02
CA LEU A 239 -13.22 -11.37 -11.94
C LEU A 239 -13.49 -12.83 -11.58
N TYR A 240 -14.11 -13.59 -12.48
CA TYR A 240 -14.45 -14.99 -12.22
C TYR A 240 -13.94 -15.91 -13.33
N GLY A 241 -13.81 -17.19 -13.05
CA GLY A 241 -13.38 -18.20 -14.02
C GLY A 241 -12.31 -19.14 -13.46
N ASP A 242 -11.61 -19.84 -14.35
CA ASP A 242 -10.75 -20.95 -13.98
C ASP A 242 -9.54 -20.54 -13.11
N ALA A 243 -9.05 -21.46 -12.29
CA ALA A 243 -7.92 -21.22 -11.43
C ALA A 243 -6.63 -21.01 -12.24
N GLY A 244 -5.74 -20.13 -11.78
CA GLY A 244 -4.45 -19.90 -12.41
C GLY A 244 -4.47 -19.09 -13.71
N THR A 245 -5.60 -18.44 -14.04
CA THR A 245 -5.78 -17.63 -15.26
C THR A 245 -5.36 -16.16 -15.13
N GLY A 246 -4.84 -15.74 -13.98
CA GLY A 246 -4.29 -14.40 -13.78
C GLY A 246 -5.26 -13.37 -13.19
N LYS A 247 -6.42 -13.76 -12.66
CA LYS A 247 -7.40 -12.84 -12.02
C LYS A 247 -6.77 -11.95 -10.95
N SER A 248 -6.18 -12.55 -9.92
CA SER A 248 -5.50 -11.84 -8.83
C SER A 248 -4.29 -11.04 -9.29
N THR A 249 -3.57 -11.56 -10.30
CA THR A 249 -2.45 -10.87 -10.95
C THR A 249 -2.90 -9.59 -11.63
N SER A 250 -4.04 -9.61 -12.32
CA SER A 250 -4.61 -8.42 -12.98
C SER A 250 -4.95 -7.31 -11.98
N ILE A 251 -5.51 -7.65 -10.83
CA ILE A 251 -5.81 -6.65 -9.77
C ILE A 251 -4.53 -6.06 -9.17
N LYS A 252 -3.51 -6.89 -8.93
CA LYS A 252 -2.20 -6.39 -8.47
C LYS A 252 -1.54 -5.48 -9.51
N ALA A 253 -1.67 -5.80 -10.79
CA ALA A 253 -1.15 -4.98 -11.88
C ALA A 253 -1.85 -3.62 -11.96
N ILE A 254 -3.18 -3.58 -11.82
CA ILE A 254 -3.95 -2.34 -11.73
C ILE A 254 -3.49 -1.46 -10.56
N ALA A 255 -3.26 -2.04 -9.38
CA ALA A 255 -2.74 -1.30 -8.23
C ALA A 255 -1.37 -0.66 -8.52
N ASN A 256 -0.50 -1.37 -9.23
CA ASN A 256 0.80 -0.83 -9.66
C ASN A 256 0.68 0.29 -10.69
N GLN A 257 -0.21 0.12 -11.68
CA GLN A 257 -0.39 1.05 -12.80
C GLN A 257 -0.99 2.38 -12.37
N TYR A 258 -1.96 2.36 -11.45
CA TYR A 258 -2.73 3.54 -11.08
C TYR A 258 -2.34 4.16 -9.73
N TYR A 259 -1.31 3.64 -9.08
CA TYR A 259 -0.86 4.18 -7.79
C TYR A 259 -0.53 5.68 -7.85
N ASP A 260 0.25 6.11 -8.84
CA ASP A 260 0.68 7.50 -8.97
C ASP A 260 -0.48 8.44 -9.36
N ARG A 261 -1.63 7.87 -9.72
CA ARG A 261 -2.91 8.55 -9.91
C ARG A 261 -3.85 8.46 -8.70
N GLY A 262 -3.30 8.12 -7.54
CA GLY A 262 -4.01 8.10 -6.27
C GLY A 262 -4.76 6.80 -5.95
N LEU A 263 -4.59 5.72 -6.72
CA LEU A 263 -5.22 4.43 -6.39
C LEU A 263 -4.50 3.73 -5.24
N ARG A 264 -5.28 3.19 -4.31
CA ARG A 264 -4.82 2.37 -3.18
C ARG A 264 -5.60 1.06 -3.13
N LEU A 265 -4.92 -0.04 -2.82
CA LEU A 265 -5.53 -1.37 -2.70
C LEU A 265 -5.57 -1.79 -1.23
N ILE A 266 -6.72 -2.21 -0.73
CA ILE A 266 -6.87 -2.76 0.62
C ILE A 266 -7.33 -4.20 0.49
N GLU A 267 -6.44 -5.13 0.83
CA GLU A 267 -6.77 -6.55 0.84
C GLU A 267 -7.52 -6.90 2.13
N ILE A 268 -8.66 -7.57 1.97
CA ILE A 268 -9.48 -8.03 3.09
C ILE A 268 -9.87 -9.50 2.86
N TYR A 269 -9.71 -10.30 3.90
CA TYR A 269 -10.08 -11.71 3.88
C TYR A 269 -11.51 -11.92 4.37
N LYS A 270 -12.13 -13.02 3.95
CA LYS A 270 -13.53 -13.32 4.27
C LYS A 270 -13.86 -13.22 5.77
N HIS A 271 -13.01 -13.75 6.65
CA HIS A 271 -13.20 -13.69 8.10
C HIS A 271 -13.12 -12.27 8.70
N GLN A 272 -12.71 -11.28 7.92
CA GLN A 272 -12.60 -9.87 8.32
C GLN A 272 -13.74 -9.00 7.76
N PHE A 273 -14.78 -9.59 7.18
CA PHE A 273 -15.86 -8.79 6.58
C PHE A 273 -16.69 -8.02 7.61
N CYS A 274 -16.67 -8.44 8.88
CA CYS A 274 -17.23 -7.62 9.96
C CYS A 274 -16.53 -6.26 10.11
N ASP A 275 -15.27 -6.15 9.72
CA ASP A 275 -14.45 -4.92 9.82
C ASP A 275 -14.64 -3.97 8.62
N LEU A 276 -15.41 -4.35 7.60
CA LEU A 276 -15.56 -3.58 6.36
C LEU A 276 -16.05 -2.15 6.61
N ASN A 277 -17.02 -1.97 7.51
CA ASN A 277 -17.54 -0.64 7.82
C ASN A 277 -16.47 0.24 8.47
N ASP A 278 -15.71 -0.30 9.43
CA ASP A 278 -14.64 0.42 10.11
C ASP A 278 -13.52 0.82 9.13
N VAL A 279 -13.20 -0.07 8.19
CA VAL A 279 -12.24 0.22 7.11
C VAL A 279 -12.74 1.37 6.23
N ILE A 280 -14.02 1.32 5.81
CA ILE A 280 -14.62 2.35 4.96
C ILE A 280 -14.65 3.70 5.68
N GLU A 281 -15.00 3.73 6.97
CA GLU A 281 -14.98 4.96 7.78
C GLU A 281 -13.61 5.63 7.81
N GLN A 282 -12.52 4.86 7.91
CA GLN A 282 -11.16 5.38 7.94
C GLN A 282 -10.73 6.00 6.59
N ILE A 283 -11.31 5.57 5.46
CA ILE A 283 -10.85 5.95 4.11
C ILE A 283 -11.84 6.85 3.34
N LYS A 284 -13.12 6.91 3.75
CA LYS A 284 -14.17 7.61 2.99
C LYS A 284 -13.90 9.10 2.75
N ASN A 285 -13.17 9.75 3.65
CA ASN A 285 -12.86 11.18 3.58
C ASN A 285 -11.41 11.47 3.14
N ARG A 286 -10.71 10.46 2.58
CA ARG A 286 -9.34 10.63 2.08
C ARG A 286 -9.35 10.99 0.59
N ASN A 287 -8.32 11.68 0.14
CA ASN A 287 -8.18 12.13 -1.27
C ASN A 287 -7.70 11.05 -2.23
N TYR A 288 -7.74 9.78 -1.82
CA TYR A 288 -7.37 8.63 -2.66
C TYR A 288 -8.59 7.89 -3.15
N LYS A 289 -8.39 7.11 -4.22
CA LYS A 289 -9.33 6.12 -4.70
C LYS A 289 -8.93 4.76 -4.12
N PHE A 290 -9.87 4.10 -3.45
CA PHE A 290 -9.62 2.82 -2.79
C PHE A 290 -10.33 1.68 -3.49
N ILE A 291 -9.60 0.61 -3.77
CA ILE A 291 -10.17 -0.68 -4.15
C ILE A 291 -10.02 -1.61 -2.95
N ILE A 292 -11.15 -2.01 -2.36
CA ILE A 292 -11.19 -3.10 -1.38
C ILE A 292 -11.15 -4.40 -2.17
N TYR A 293 -10.07 -5.15 -1.99
CA TYR A 293 -9.79 -6.36 -2.74
C TYR A 293 -10.08 -7.62 -1.93
N MET A 294 -10.85 -8.52 -2.52
CA MET A 294 -11.24 -9.81 -1.96
C MET A 294 -10.78 -10.92 -2.89
N ASP A 295 -9.77 -11.70 -2.45
CA ASP A 295 -9.24 -12.81 -3.26
C ASP A 295 -10.00 -14.11 -2.97
N ASP A 296 -10.24 -14.88 -4.03
CA ASP A 296 -10.91 -16.19 -4.03
C ASP A 296 -12.24 -16.21 -3.26
N LEU A 297 -13.09 -15.22 -3.57
CA LEU A 297 -14.37 -15.03 -2.91
C LEU A 297 -15.33 -16.19 -3.26
N SER A 298 -15.73 -16.93 -2.21
CA SER A 298 -16.73 -17.97 -2.29
C SER A 298 -17.40 -18.17 -0.94
N PHE A 299 -18.69 -18.48 -0.94
CA PHE A 299 -19.45 -18.70 0.28
C PHE A 299 -20.12 -20.09 0.25
N GLU A 300 -20.15 -20.73 1.38
CA GLU A 300 -21.02 -21.85 1.64
C GLU A 300 -22.41 -21.33 2.09
N GLU A 301 -23.43 -22.13 1.99
CA GLU A 301 -24.83 -21.73 2.18
C GLU A 301 -25.14 -21.18 3.58
N PHE A 302 -24.44 -21.66 4.61
CA PHE A 302 -24.64 -21.31 6.02
C PHE A 302 -23.74 -20.19 6.53
N GLU A 303 -22.83 -19.64 5.69
CA GLU A 303 -21.91 -18.58 6.11
C GLU A 303 -22.63 -17.24 6.20
N ILE A 304 -22.43 -16.52 7.29
CA ILE A 304 -23.04 -15.18 7.52
C ILE A 304 -22.26 -14.06 6.86
N GLU A 305 -21.01 -14.30 6.50
CA GLU A 305 -20.08 -13.30 5.94
C GLU A 305 -20.60 -12.64 4.66
N TYR A 306 -21.39 -13.38 3.84
CA TYR A 306 -21.99 -12.81 2.65
C TYR A 306 -23.01 -11.69 2.97
N LYS A 307 -23.65 -11.73 4.16
CA LYS A 307 -24.59 -10.69 4.60
C LYS A 307 -23.89 -9.37 4.88
N TYR A 308 -22.69 -9.43 5.49
CA TYR A 308 -21.88 -8.24 5.70
C TYR A 308 -21.48 -7.61 4.36
N LEU A 309 -20.99 -8.43 3.43
CA LEU A 309 -20.61 -7.96 2.10
C LEU A 309 -21.82 -7.37 1.35
N LYS A 310 -22.97 -8.04 1.43
CA LYS A 310 -24.22 -7.57 0.81
C LYS A 310 -24.61 -6.19 1.36
N ALA A 311 -24.61 -6.02 2.68
CA ALA A 311 -24.94 -4.75 3.32
C ALA A 311 -24.01 -3.60 2.89
N VAL A 312 -22.70 -3.88 2.76
CA VAL A 312 -21.72 -2.87 2.32
C VAL A 312 -21.87 -2.52 0.83
N ILE A 313 -22.13 -3.52 -0.03
CA ILE A 313 -22.29 -3.27 -1.47
C ILE A 313 -23.60 -2.53 -1.77
N GLU A 314 -24.69 -2.84 -1.06
CA GLU A 314 -25.99 -2.17 -1.22
C GLU A 314 -25.97 -0.74 -0.70
N GLY A 315 -25.14 -0.48 0.31
CA GLY A 315 -25.24 0.70 1.14
C GLY A 315 -26.51 0.64 1.99
N GLY A 316 -26.44 1.10 3.21
CA GLY A 316 -27.62 1.27 4.05
C GLY A 316 -28.28 2.65 3.79
N LEU A 317 -28.64 3.38 4.85
CA LEU A 317 -29.09 4.76 4.75
C LEU A 317 -27.96 5.72 4.33
N GLU A 318 -26.70 5.36 4.58
CA GLU A 318 -25.54 6.14 4.18
C GLU A 318 -25.15 5.82 2.73
N LYS A 319 -24.98 6.87 1.91
CA LYS A 319 -24.51 6.73 0.53
C LYS A 319 -23.13 6.11 0.51
N LYS A 320 -22.91 5.10 -0.33
CA LYS A 320 -21.58 4.53 -0.57
C LYS A 320 -20.60 5.65 -0.93
N PRO A 321 -19.40 5.69 -0.31
CA PRO A 321 -18.39 6.69 -0.65
C PRO A 321 -17.96 6.60 -2.12
N ASP A 322 -17.89 7.76 -2.80
CA ASP A 322 -17.52 7.84 -4.22
C ASP A 322 -16.03 7.52 -4.48
N ASN A 323 -15.25 7.35 -3.42
CA ASN A 323 -13.84 7.01 -3.47
C ASN A 323 -13.53 5.55 -3.13
N VAL A 324 -14.55 4.66 -3.00
CA VAL A 324 -14.37 3.25 -2.64
C VAL A 324 -15.08 2.34 -3.62
N LEU A 325 -14.36 1.38 -4.20
CA LEU A 325 -14.91 0.26 -4.97
C LEU A 325 -14.49 -1.08 -4.36
N ILE A 326 -15.28 -2.12 -4.64
CA ILE A 326 -14.98 -3.50 -4.27
C ILE A 326 -14.61 -4.27 -5.52
N TYR A 327 -13.40 -4.85 -5.55
CA TYR A 327 -12.96 -5.79 -6.58
C TYR A 327 -12.77 -7.15 -5.95
N ALA A 328 -13.39 -8.17 -6.52
CA ALA A 328 -13.29 -9.54 -6.05
C ALA A 328 -12.82 -10.48 -7.14
N THR A 329 -12.10 -11.53 -6.75
CA THR A 329 -11.85 -12.68 -7.63
C THR A 329 -12.62 -13.88 -7.14
N SER A 330 -13.03 -14.77 -8.04
CA SER A 330 -13.65 -16.04 -7.70
C SER A 330 -13.30 -17.11 -8.73
N ASN A 331 -13.17 -18.33 -8.27
CA ASN A 331 -13.05 -19.50 -9.15
C ASN A 331 -14.42 -20.04 -9.59
N ARG A 332 -15.50 -19.36 -9.19
CA ARG A 332 -16.89 -19.72 -9.52
C ARG A 332 -17.62 -18.50 -10.08
N ARG A 333 -18.54 -18.74 -11.01
CA ARG A 333 -19.45 -17.70 -11.51
C ARG A 333 -20.43 -17.26 -10.42
N HIS A 334 -21.02 -18.23 -9.71
CA HIS A 334 -21.90 -17.99 -8.59
C HIS A 334 -21.11 -18.06 -7.29
N LEU A 335 -21.10 -16.97 -6.55
CA LEU A 335 -20.28 -16.81 -5.34
C LEU A 335 -20.71 -17.73 -4.19
N ILE A 336 -21.97 -18.14 -4.16
CA ILE A 336 -22.53 -19.07 -3.17
C ILE A 336 -22.71 -20.44 -3.82
N ARG A 337 -22.31 -21.50 -3.12
CA ARG A 337 -22.33 -22.87 -3.61
C ARG A 337 -23.78 -23.36 -3.78
N GLU A 338 -24.11 -23.83 -4.98
CA GLU A 338 -25.36 -24.53 -5.26
C GLU A 338 -25.19 -26.03 -4.99
N LYS A 339 -26.12 -26.65 -4.30
CA LYS A 339 -26.18 -28.10 -4.18
C LYS A 339 -26.99 -28.70 -5.34
N PHE A 340 -26.67 -29.91 -5.73
CA PHE A 340 -27.44 -30.63 -6.75
C PHE A 340 -28.90 -30.84 -6.33
N SER A 341 -29.19 -30.97 -5.01
CA SER A 341 -30.53 -31.00 -4.44
C SER A 341 -31.36 -29.76 -4.75
N ASP A 342 -30.71 -28.57 -4.84
CA ASP A 342 -31.41 -27.30 -5.11
C ASP A 342 -32.10 -27.30 -6.50
N LYS A 343 -31.63 -28.16 -7.44
CA LYS A 343 -32.22 -28.31 -8.78
C LYS A 343 -33.42 -29.27 -8.81
N GLU A 344 -33.49 -30.18 -7.88
CA GLU A 344 -34.62 -31.14 -7.76
C GLU A 344 -35.74 -30.59 -6.86
N GLU A 345 -35.39 -29.84 -5.81
CA GLU A 345 -36.33 -29.21 -4.88
C GLU A 345 -37.05 -27.96 -5.45
N VAL A 346 -36.57 -27.35 -6.54
CA VAL A 346 -37.24 -26.23 -7.25
C VAL A 346 -38.66 -26.58 -7.70
N ARG A 347 -39.07 -27.85 -7.59
CA ARG A 347 -40.41 -28.30 -7.94
C ARG A 347 -41.41 -28.37 -6.78
N GLU A 348 -40.97 -28.23 -5.51
CA GLU A 348 -41.87 -28.49 -4.37
C GLU A 348 -42.00 -27.41 -3.29
N ASP A 349 -41.13 -26.35 -3.23
CA ASP A 349 -41.24 -25.34 -2.14
C ASP A 349 -40.94 -23.92 -2.57
N MET A 350 -41.82 -22.94 -2.23
CA MET A 350 -41.63 -21.50 -2.45
C MET A 350 -40.43 -20.93 -1.67
N HIS A 351 -39.96 -21.57 -0.62
CA HIS A 351 -38.83 -21.13 0.21
C HIS A 351 -37.46 -21.35 -0.45
N THR A 352 -37.34 -22.34 -1.35
CA THR A 352 -36.13 -22.58 -2.16
C THR A 352 -35.91 -21.50 -3.21
N SER A 353 -36.97 -20.89 -3.72
CA SER A 353 -36.92 -19.78 -4.66
C SER A 353 -36.25 -18.54 -4.05
N ASP A 354 -36.51 -18.23 -2.77
CA ASP A 354 -35.96 -17.05 -2.09
C ASP A 354 -34.46 -17.19 -1.83
N THR A 355 -33.98 -18.36 -1.46
CA THR A 355 -32.57 -18.65 -1.22
C THR A 355 -31.77 -18.58 -2.53
N VAL A 356 -32.29 -19.10 -3.63
CA VAL A 356 -31.65 -19.02 -4.96
C VAL A 356 -31.62 -17.58 -5.46
N GLN A 357 -32.71 -16.82 -5.29
CA GLN A 357 -32.76 -15.40 -5.62
C GLN A 357 -31.76 -14.58 -4.79
N GLU A 358 -31.60 -14.90 -3.53
CA GLU A 358 -30.64 -14.24 -2.64
C GLU A 358 -29.19 -14.54 -3.05
N LYS A 359 -28.88 -15.77 -3.46
CA LYS A 359 -27.58 -16.20 -4.00
C LYS A 359 -27.24 -15.48 -5.31
N LEU A 360 -28.18 -15.36 -6.22
CA LEU A 360 -28.01 -14.62 -7.49
C LEU A 360 -27.90 -13.10 -7.27
N SER A 361 -28.52 -12.60 -6.21
CA SER A 361 -28.54 -11.17 -5.91
C SER A 361 -27.16 -10.59 -5.59
N LEU A 362 -26.26 -11.33 -4.94
CA LEU A 362 -24.90 -10.87 -4.64
C LEU A 362 -24.06 -10.71 -5.91
N TYR A 363 -24.17 -11.66 -6.86
CA TYR A 363 -23.49 -11.58 -8.16
C TYR A 363 -23.95 -10.36 -8.97
N ALA A 364 -25.27 -10.12 -9.01
CA ALA A 364 -25.85 -9.01 -9.75
C ALA A 364 -25.44 -7.62 -9.21
N ARG A 365 -24.93 -7.54 -7.98
CA ARG A 365 -24.45 -6.28 -7.38
C ARG A 365 -23.05 -5.87 -7.82
N PHE A 366 -22.31 -6.78 -8.46
CA PHE A 366 -21.10 -6.41 -9.18
C PHE A 366 -21.52 -5.90 -10.57
N GLY A 367 -21.51 -4.59 -10.75
CA GLY A 367 -21.93 -3.97 -12.01
C GLY A 367 -21.04 -4.34 -13.20
N VAL A 368 -19.77 -4.71 -12.94
CA VAL A 368 -18.83 -5.23 -13.95
C VAL A 368 -18.42 -6.65 -13.58
N THR A 369 -18.66 -7.59 -14.49
CA THR A 369 -18.22 -8.98 -14.36
C THR A 369 -17.32 -9.37 -15.51
N ILE A 370 -16.15 -9.96 -15.20
CA ILE A 370 -15.11 -10.27 -16.17
C ILE A 370 -14.73 -11.74 -16.07
N TYR A 371 -14.90 -12.46 -17.18
CA TYR A 371 -14.59 -13.88 -17.26
C TYR A 371 -13.13 -14.13 -17.67
N TYR A 372 -12.45 -14.98 -16.94
CA TYR A 372 -11.11 -15.50 -17.19
C TYR A 372 -11.18 -17.03 -17.38
N GLY A 373 -11.40 -17.49 -18.60
CA GLY A 373 -11.43 -18.91 -18.93
C GLY A 373 -10.03 -19.52 -18.99
N ALA A 374 -9.96 -20.85 -18.84
CA ALA A 374 -8.72 -21.57 -19.10
C ALA A 374 -8.27 -21.33 -20.56
N PRO A 375 -6.97 -21.09 -20.80
CA PRO A 375 -6.46 -20.90 -22.15
C PRO A 375 -6.61 -22.20 -22.96
N ASP A 376 -6.85 -22.06 -24.25
CA ASP A 376 -6.75 -23.18 -25.16
C ASP A 376 -5.27 -23.60 -25.35
N LYS A 377 -5.04 -24.72 -26.08
CA LYS A 377 -3.69 -25.22 -26.28
C LYS A 377 -2.78 -24.23 -26.99
N LYS A 378 -3.30 -23.45 -27.94
CA LYS A 378 -2.51 -22.45 -28.69
C LYS A 378 -2.16 -21.26 -27.80
N GLU A 379 -3.13 -20.80 -27.01
CA GLU A 379 -2.91 -19.73 -26.04
C GLU A 379 -1.92 -20.15 -24.95
N PHE A 380 -2.02 -21.38 -24.44
CA PHE A 380 -1.05 -21.91 -23.49
C PHE A 380 0.37 -21.96 -24.06
N GLN A 381 0.52 -22.44 -25.29
CA GLN A 381 1.82 -22.44 -25.98
C GLN A 381 2.37 -21.03 -26.17
N LYS A 382 1.52 -20.08 -26.53
CA LYS A 382 1.89 -18.66 -26.61
C LYS A 382 2.36 -18.11 -25.26
N ILE A 383 1.65 -18.46 -24.17
CA ILE A 383 2.04 -18.07 -22.80
C ILE A 383 3.44 -18.62 -22.48
N VAL A 384 3.66 -19.91 -22.72
CA VAL A 384 4.95 -20.58 -22.47
C VAL A 384 6.09 -19.92 -23.27
N THR A 385 5.89 -19.70 -24.57
CA THR A 385 6.90 -19.06 -25.44
C THR A 385 7.25 -17.67 -24.95
N THR A 386 6.22 -16.83 -24.67
CA THR A 386 6.44 -15.46 -24.18
C THR A 386 7.18 -15.44 -22.84
N LEU A 387 6.83 -16.36 -21.93
CA LEU A 387 7.52 -16.46 -20.63
C LEU A 387 8.96 -16.97 -20.81
N ALA A 388 9.20 -17.95 -21.71
CA ALA A 388 10.55 -18.44 -22.00
C ALA A 388 11.46 -17.35 -22.54
N GLU A 389 10.97 -16.53 -23.46
CA GLU A 389 11.69 -15.37 -23.99
C GLU A 389 11.99 -14.34 -22.89
N LYS A 390 10.98 -14.00 -22.10
CA LYS A 390 11.10 -13.03 -21.00
C LYS A 390 12.15 -13.43 -19.97
N TYR A 391 12.23 -14.72 -19.63
CA TYR A 391 13.16 -15.22 -18.61
C TYR A 391 14.46 -15.79 -19.20
N GLY A 392 14.65 -15.76 -20.52
CA GLY A 392 15.86 -16.18 -21.19
C GLY A 392 16.11 -17.69 -21.13
N VAL A 393 15.05 -18.50 -21.19
CA VAL A 393 15.15 -19.96 -21.25
C VAL A 393 15.82 -20.39 -22.57
N ARG A 394 16.87 -21.20 -22.50
CA ARG A 394 17.69 -21.64 -23.63
C ARG A 394 17.26 -23.02 -24.11
N LEU A 395 16.08 -23.09 -24.74
CA LEU A 395 15.59 -24.30 -25.41
C LEU A 395 15.08 -23.95 -26.80
N GLU A 396 15.28 -24.88 -27.77
CA GLU A 396 14.65 -24.74 -29.09
C GLU A 396 13.12 -24.78 -28.95
N GLN A 397 12.42 -24.01 -29.77
CA GLN A 397 10.97 -23.80 -29.66
C GLN A 397 10.19 -25.12 -29.71
N GLU A 398 10.57 -26.05 -30.59
CA GLU A 398 9.90 -27.35 -30.70
C GLU A 398 10.03 -28.18 -29.43
N GLU A 399 11.23 -28.22 -28.86
CA GLU A 399 11.51 -28.91 -27.62
C GLU A 399 10.79 -28.26 -26.42
N LEU A 400 10.81 -26.91 -26.33
CA LEU A 400 10.10 -26.17 -25.32
C LEU A 400 8.61 -26.53 -25.30
N LEU A 401 7.96 -26.52 -26.47
CA LEU A 401 6.54 -26.81 -26.57
C LEU A 401 6.21 -28.29 -26.31
N LEU A 402 7.08 -29.21 -26.70
CA LEU A 402 6.94 -30.64 -26.40
C LEU A 402 6.99 -30.89 -24.88
N GLU A 403 7.99 -30.33 -24.20
CA GLU A 403 8.14 -30.45 -22.74
C GLU A 403 7.03 -29.73 -21.99
N ALA A 404 6.58 -28.57 -22.47
CA ALA A 404 5.44 -27.86 -21.90
C ALA A 404 4.15 -28.69 -21.96
N ASN A 405 3.89 -29.40 -23.09
CA ASN A 405 2.72 -30.26 -23.21
C ASN A 405 2.81 -31.49 -22.27
N LYS A 406 3.99 -32.06 -22.06
CA LYS A 406 4.19 -33.13 -21.06
C LYS A 406 3.96 -32.61 -19.63
N TRP A 407 4.45 -31.41 -19.34
CA TRP A 407 4.31 -30.78 -18.05
C TRP A 407 2.85 -30.50 -17.68
N GLU A 408 2.06 -29.94 -18.60
CA GLU A 408 0.66 -29.59 -18.35
C GLU A 408 -0.20 -30.83 -18.04
N LEU A 409 0.04 -31.94 -18.72
CA LEU A 409 -0.65 -33.22 -18.48
C LEU A 409 -0.38 -33.76 -17.07
N ALA A 410 0.82 -33.51 -16.53
CA ALA A 410 1.22 -34.00 -15.21
C ALA A 410 0.87 -33.03 -14.07
N HIS A 411 0.63 -31.73 -14.34
CA HIS A 411 0.57 -30.66 -13.33
C HIS A 411 -0.72 -29.82 -13.33
N GLY A 412 -1.83 -30.41 -13.74
CA GLY A 412 -3.17 -29.81 -13.51
C GLY A 412 -3.73 -28.99 -14.66
N GLY A 413 -3.26 -29.19 -15.89
CA GLY A 413 -3.87 -28.68 -17.10
C GLY A 413 -3.40 -27.28 -17.54
N LEU A 414 -4.09 -26.77 -18.55
CA LEU A 414 -3.74 -25.52 -19.23
C LEU A 414 -4.05 -24.31 -18.36
N SER A 415 -3.02 -23.61 -17.85
CA SER A 415 -3.18 -22.34 -17.12
C SER A 415 -1.89 -21.51 -17.15
N GLY A 416 -2.02 -20.20 -16.92
CA GLY A 416 -0.85 -19.32 -16.77
C GLY A 416 0.03 -19.72 -15.57
N ARG A 417 -0.55 -20.25 -14.50
CA ARG A 417 0.19 -20.79 -13.34
C ARG A 417 1.03 -22.00 -13.73
N THR A 418 0.45 -22.95 -14.46
CA THR A 418 1.15 -24.14 -14.94
C THR A 418 2.30 -23.76 -15.86
N ALA A 419 2.10 -22.81 -16.76
CA ALA A 419 3.14 -22.28 -17.63
C ALA A 419 4.30 -21.63 -16.83
N GLN A 420 4.01 -20.79 -15.85
CA GLN A 420 5.03 -20.15 -15.00
C GLN A 420 5.81 -21.17 -14.17
N GLN A 421 5.14 -22.19 -13.62
CA GLN A 421 5.78 -23.28 -12.89
C GLN A 421 6.73 -24.08 -13.78
N PHE A 422 6.33 -24.33 -15.02
CA PHE A 422 7.17 -25.00 -16.01
C PHE A 422 8.44 -24.17 -16.32
N ILE A 423 8.31 -22.89 -16.57
CA ILE A 423 9.44 -21.99 -16.81
C ILE A 423 10.38 -21.93 -15.61
N ASN A 424 9.83 -21.82 -14.40
CA ASN A 424 10.63 -21.83 -13.15
C ASN A 424 11.42 -23.16 -13.00
N TYR A 425 10.80 -24.28 -13.35
CA TYR A 425 11.46 -25.59 -13.34
C TYR A 425 12.62 -25.67 -14.35
N LEU A 426 12.45 -25.12 -15.55
CA LEU A 426 13.52 -25.07 -16.55
C LEU A 426 14.69 -24.18 -16.11
N LEU A 427 14.38 -23.01 -15.53
CA LEU A 427 15.39 -22.10 -14.99
C LEU A 427 16.19 -22.72 -13.85
N GLY A 428 15.56 -23.55 -13.02
CA GLY A 428 16.24 -24.28 -11.95
C GLY A 428 17.16 -25.41 -12.43
N LYS A 429 17.08 -25.78 -13.73
CA LYS A 429 17.94 -26.79 -14.36
C LYS A 429 19.09 -26.21 -15.17
N GLN A 430 19.07 -24.94 -15.53
CA GLN A 430 20.11 -24.16 -16.20
C GLN A 430 21.14 -23.65 -15.19
#